data_05c5f8cf602e49c093261d4c1473579c
#
_entry.id   05c5f8cf602e49c093261d4c1473579c
#
_cell.length_a   1.000
_cell.length_b   1.000
_cell.length_c   1.000
_cell.angle_alpha   90.00
_cell.angle_beta   90.00
_cell.angle_gamma   90.00
#
_symmetry.space_group_name_H-M   'P 1'
#
loop_
_entity.id
_entity.type
_entity.pdbx_description
1 polymer ?
#
loop_
_entity_poly.entity_id
_entity_poly.type
_entity_poly.pdbx_seq_one_letter_code
_entity_poly.pdbx_strand_id
1 'polypeptide(L)'
;MKRIDPIPKNLSPDALLRSLGITEPRDIDVEAIAYYVGLRVKRRCLKCCEAMITGLGNKGIISVNPVVMPQRERFSIAQELGHWAHHRGETVACRATDIGKFSKTNNVERAADQYAADLLMPWSMFRIECR
;
A
#
# COMPACT_ATOMS: atom_id res chain seq x y z
N MET A 1 14.53 13.89 -2.29
CA MET A 1 13.06 13.96 -2.44
C MET A 1 12.41 14.36 -1.13
N LYS A 2 11.50 15.28 -1.22
CA LYS A 2 10.82 15.76 -0.03
C LYS A 2 9.72 14.81 0.41
N ARG A 3 9.63 14.60 1.72
CA ARG A 3 8.56 13.79 2.28
C ARG A 3 7.21 14.49 2.12
N ILE A 4 6.20 13.72 1.76
CA ILE A 4 4.83 14.22 1.75
C ILE A 4 4.26 14.03 3.15
N ASP A 5 3.91 15.12 3.82
CA ASP A 5 3.44 15.04 5.19
C ASP A 5 2.45 16.18 5.46
N PRO A 6 1.19 15.88 5.72
CA PRO A 6 0.58 14.57 5.66
C PRO A 6 0.18 14.18 4.23
N ILE A 7 0.11 12.89 3.96
CA ILE A 7 -0.42 12.44 2.69
C ILE A 7 -1.93 12.71 2.68
N PRO A 8 -2.46 13.33 1.62
CA PRO A 8 -3.89 13.55 1.52
C PRO A 8 -4.65 12.23 1.44
N LYS A 9 -5.76 12.16 2.16
CA LYS A 9 -6.62 11.00 2.09
C LYS A 9 -7.17 10.87 0.67
N ASN A 10 -7.25 9.63 0.19
CA ASN A 10 -7.75 9.31 -1.16
C ASN A 10 -6.84 9.80 -2.29
N LEU A 11 -5.58 10.06 -2.01
CA LEU A 11 -4.64 10.37 -3.07
C LEU A 11 -4.45 9.14 -3.95
N SER A 12 -4.68 9.29 -5.25
CA SER A 12 -4.58 8.17 -6.18
C SER A 12 -3.13 7.71 -6.34
N PRO A 13 -2.92 6.44 -6.75
CA PRO A 13 -1.56 5.97 -7.02
C PRO A 13 -0.83 6.82 -8.05
N ASP A 14 -1.50 7.20 -9.12
CA ASP A 14 -0.91 8.07 -10.15
C ASP A 14 -0.46 9.41 -9.57
N ALA A 15 -1.32 10.02 -8.76
CA ALA A 15 -0.99 11.31 -8.16
C ALA A 15 0.19 11.16 -7.18
N LEU A 16 0.22 10.06 -6.43
CA LEU A 16 1.31 9.79 -5.51
C LEU A 16 2.63 9.64 -6.25
N LEU A 17 2.64 8.84 -7.31
CA LEU A 17 3.85 8.63 -8.11
C LEU A 17 4.33 9.94 -8.73
N ARG A 18 3.42 10.75 -9.26
CA ARG A 18 3.79 12.05 -9.81
C ARG A 18 4.37 12.97 -8.75
N SER A 19 3.77 12.98 -7.57
CA SER A 19 4.26 13.81 -6.46
C SER A 19 5.68 13.43 -6.06
N LEU A 20 6.04 12.16 -6.20
CA LEU A 20 7.36 11.67 -5.84
C LEU A 20 8.35 11.71 -7.01
N GLY A 21 7.91 12.14 -8.17
CA GLY A 21 8.77 12.24 -9.35
C GLY A 21 9.09 10.89 -9.99
N ILE A 22 8.28 9.88 -9.75
CA ILE A 22 8.49 8.55 -10.32
C ILE A 22 7.81 8.49 -11.68
N THR A 23 8.59 8.21 -12.72
CA THR A 23 8.09 8.21 -14.09
C THR A 23 8.23 6.87 -14.79
N GLU A 24 8.98 5.92 -14.21
CA GLU A 24 9.19 4.62 -14.81
C GLU A 24 8.86 3.50 -13.83
N PRO A 25 8.28 2.39 -14.31
CA PRO A 25 7.90 1.29 -13.41
C PRO A 25 9.05 0.73 -12.59
N ARG A 26 10.24 0.68 -13.13
CA ARG A 26 11.40 0.14 -12.42
C ARG A 26 11.82 0.98 -11.22
N ASP A 27 11.36 2.22 -11.16
CA ASP A 27 11.69 3.12 -10.05
C ASP A 27 10.66 3.06 -8.93
N ILE A 28 9.66 2.20 -9.06
CA ILE A 28 8.62 2.07 -8.05
C ILE A 28 9.12 1.16 -6.93
N ASP A 29 9.54 1.78 -5.84
CA ASP A 29 10.00 1.09 -4.64
C ASP A 29 8.97 1.33 -3.54
N VAL A 30 8.15 0.30 -3.28
CA VAL A 30 7.02 0.46 -2.36
C VAL A 30 7.46 0.75 -0.94
N GLU A 31 8.60 0.22 -0.53
CA GLU A 31 9.10 0.48 0.81
C GLU A 31 9.56 1.93 0.96
N ALA A 32 10.23 2.46 -0.05
CA ALA A 32 10.63 3.85 -0.07
C ALA A 32 9.40 4.77 -0.11
N ILE A 33 8.41 4.40 -0.91
CA ILE A 33 7.16 5.17 -0.99
C ILE A 33 6.48 5.20 0.38
N ALA A 34 6.43 4.05 1.05
CA ALA A 34 5.86 3.96 2.39
C ALA A 34 6.57 4.92 3.34
N TYR A 35 7.87 4.95 3.29
CA TYR A 35 8.65 5.87 4.13
C TYR A 35 8.27 7.32 3.88
N TYR A 36 8.14 7.69 2.62
CA TYR A 36 7.82 9.08 2.27
C TYR A 36 6.43 9.52 2.70
N VAL A 37 5.51 8.58 2.87
CA VAL A 37 4.16 8.91 3.31
C VAL A 37 3.96 8.73 4.82
N GLY A 38 5.04 8.44 5.54
CA GLY A 38 4.99 8.38 7.00
C GLY A 38 4.90 6.99 7.57
N LEU A 39 5.16 5.98 6.76
CA LEU A 39 5.08 4.59 7.19
C LEU A 39 6.45 3.96 7.23
N ARG A 40 6.62 3.01 8.15
CA ARG A 40 7.81 2.17 8.19
C ARG A 40 7.41 0.75 7.94
N VAL A 41 8.22 0.04 7.16
CA VAL A 41 7.99 -1.38 6.90
C VAL A 41 8.86 -2.19 7.84
N LYS A 42 8.25 -3.12 8.57
CA LYS A 42 8.97 -4.02 9.46
C LYS A 42 8.58 -5.44 9.15
N ARG A 43 9.55 -6.33 9.19
CA ARG A 43 9.32 -7.75 8.96
C ARG A 43 9.26 -8.45 10.30
N ARG A 44 8.14 -9.10 10.57
CA ARG A 44 7.97 -9.87 11.81
C ARG A 44 6.90 -10.92 11.62
N CYS A 45 6.98 -11.99 12.40
CA CYS A 45 6.02 -13.07 12.31
C CYS A 45 4.63 -12.61 12.72
N LEU A 46 3.67 -12.83 11.83
CA LEU A 46 2.27 -12.54 12.09
C LEU A 46 1.52 -13.85 12.07
N LYS A 47 0.59 -14.01 13.02
CA LYS A 47 -0.10 -15.29 13.17
C LYS A 47 -1.25 -15.49 12.22
N CYS A 48 -1.91 -14.42 11.82
CA CYS A 48 -3.18 -14.55 11.11
C CYS A 48 -3.23 -13.82 9.78
N CYS A 49 -2.12 -13.24 9.34
CA CYS A 49 -2.14 -12.49 8.08
C CYS A 49 -0.73 -12.32 7.52
N GLU A 50 -0.67 -11.94 6.25
CA GLU A 50 0.62 -11.71 5.59
C GLU A 50 1.17 -10.33 5.93
N ALA A 51 0.29 -9.38 6.14
CA ALA A 51 0.68 -8.01 6.46
C ALA A 51 -0.42 -7.34 7.26
N MET A 52 -0.04 -6.31 8.00
CA MET A 52 -1.01 -5.48 8.70
C MET A 52 -0.44 -4.08 8.85
N ILE A 53 -1.33 -3.11 9.03
CA ILE A 53 -0.91 -1.74 9.25
C ILE A 53 -1.49 -1.25 10.57
N THR A 54 -0.65 -0.56 11.34
CA THR A 54 -1.07 0.14 12.54
C THR A 54 -0.64 1.58 12.41
N GLY A 55 -1.52 2.51 12.74
CA GLY A 55 -1.21 3.92 12.57
C GLY A 55 -1.63 4.76 13.75
N LEU A 56 -0.93 5.87 13.92
CA LEU A 56 -1.26 6.88 14.90
C LEU A 56 -1.02 8.25 14.26
N GLY A 57 -2.12 8.99 14.04
CA GLY A 57 -2.03 10.26 13.35
C GLY A 57 -1.56 10.08 11.91
N ASN A 58 -0.47 10.74 11.56
CA ASN A 58 0.08 10.72 10.21
C ASN A 58 1.23 9.72 10.04
N LYS A 59 1.47 8.88 11.03
CA LYS A 59 2.57 7.92 10.99
C LYS A 59 2.07 6.54 11.29
N GLY A 60 2.75 5.53 10.78
CA GLY A 60 2.33 4.16 11.02
C GLY A 60 3.42 3.16 10.68
N ILE A 61 3.09 1.91 10.91
CA ILE A 61 3.98 0.78 10.67
C ILE A 61 3.23 -0.25 9.84
N ILE A 62 3.87 -0.68 8.75
CA ILE A 62 3.41 -1.83 7.99
C ILE A 62 4.25 -3.02 8.45
N SER A 63 3.60 -4.02 9.04
CA SER A 63 4.27 -5.25 9.44
C SER A 63 4.03 -6.29 8.37
N VAL A 64 5.10 -6.97 7.93
CA VAL A 64 5.02 -7.98 6.88
C VAL A 64 5.64 -9.27 7.39
N ASN A 65 4.96 -10.37 7.13
CA ASN A 65 5.46 -11.68 7.52
C ASN A 65 6.69 -12.03 6.68
N PRO A 66 7.84 -12.36 7.30
CA PRO A 66 9.09 -12.56 6.56
C PRO A 66 9.09 -13.79 5.65
N VAL A 67 8.13 -14.71 5.80
CA VAL A 67 8.07 -15.90 4.93
C VAL A 67 7.38 -15.62 3.61
N VAL A 68 6.85 -14.42 3.42
CA VAL A 68 6.18 -14.07 2.17
C VAL A 68 7.21 -13.87 1.07
N MET A 69 6.92 -14.40 -0.12
CA MET A 69 7.83 -14.25 -1.27
C MET A 69 7.94 -12.79 -1.71
N PRO A 70 9.06 -12.38 -2.34
CA PRO A 70 9.30 -10.97 -2.66
C PRO A 70 8.19 -10.30 -3.47
N GLN A 71 7.66 -10.94 -4.50
CA GLN A 71 6.58 -10.35 -5.29
C GLN A 71 5.32 -10.19 -4.45
N ARG A 72 5.04 -11.17 -3.61
CA ARG A 72 3.89 -11.14 -2.73
C ARG A 72 4.06 -10.06 -1.66
N GLU A 73 5.25 -9.96 -1.13
CA GLU A 73 5.58 -8.93 -0.14
C GLU A 73 5.36 -7.53 -0.73
N ARG A 74 5.85 -7.32 -1.95
CA ARG A 74 5.69 -6.05 -2.65
C ARG A 74 4.21 -5.70 -2.80
N PHE A 75 3.40 -6.66 -3.21
CA PHE A 75 1.97 -6.45 -3.35
C PHE A 75 1.30 -6.17 -2.01
N SER A 76 1.70 -6.92 -0.97
CA SER A 76 1.14 -6.72 0.37
C SER A 76 1.45 -5.33 0.92
N ILE A 77 2.67 -4.84 0.72
CA ILE A 77 3.02 -3.49 1.15
C ILE A 77 2.18 -2.47 0.39
N ALA A 78 2.00 -2.66 -0.91
CA ALA A 78 1.18 -1.76 -1.70
C ALA A 78 -0.28 -1.77 -1.26
N GLN A 79 -0.81 -2.94 -0.85
CA GLN A 79 -2.15 -3.03 -0.29
C GLN A 79 -2.27 -2.21 0.99
N GLU A 80 -1.25 -2.29 1.85
CA GLU A 80 -1.28 -1.52 3.10
C GLU A 80 -1.19 -0.03 2.82
N LEU A 81 -0.47 0.36 1.78
CA LEU A 81 -0.49 1.76 1.33
C LEU A 81 -1.89 2.18 0.90
N GLY A 82 -2.61 1.29 0.24
CA GLY A 82 -4.00 1.54 -0.12
C GLY A 82 -4.89 1.75 1.10
N HIS A 83 -4.72 0.91 2.11
CA HIS A 83 -5.46 1.10 3.36
C HIS A 83 -5.11 2.41 4.02
N TRP A 84 -3.84 2.78 3.99
CA TRP A 84 -3.39 4.05 4.56
C TRP A 84 -4.03 5.22 3.83
N ALA A 85 -4.12 5.16 2.52
CA ALA A 85 -4.69 6.23 1.73
C ALA A 85 -6.20 6.37 1.96
N HIS A 86 -6.92 5.24 2.06
CA HIS A 86 -8.37 5.24 2.13
C HIS A 86 -8.92 5.20 3.54
N HIS A 87 -8.19 4.59 4.47
CA HIS A 87 -8.74 4.25 5.78
C HIS A 87 -7.83 4.70 6.92
N ARG A 88 -7.11 5.80 6.72
CA ARG A 88 -6.23 6.34 7.76
C ARG A 88 -7.06 6.68 9.00
N GLY A 89 -6.51 6.31 10.15
CA GLY A 89 -7.20 6.53 11.42
C GLY A 89 -8.03 5.35 11.87
N GLU A 90 -8.20 4.35 11.03
CA GLU A 90 -8.91 3.13 11.38
C GLU A 90 -7.90 2.00 11.57
N THR A 91 -8.20 1.10 12.49
CA THR A 91 -7.36 -0.08 12.67
C THR A 91 -7.78 -1.13 11.67
N VAL A 92 -6.89 -1.48 10.74
CA VAL A 92 -7.15 -2.50 9.75
C VAL A 92 -6.04 -3.53 9.85
N ALA A 93 -6.37 -4.72 10.32
CA ALA A 93 -5.38 -5.76 10.57
C ALA A 93 -5.94 -7.14 10.27
N CYS A 94 -5.05 -8.10 10.07
CA CYS A 94 -5.39 -9.51 9.93
C CYS A 94 -6.43 -9.79 8.86
N ARG A 95 -6.24 -9.22 7.70
CA ARG A 95 -7.22 -9.32 6.62
C ARG A 95 -7.44 -10.72 6.09
N ALA A 96 -6.43 -11.57 6.18
CA ALA A 96 -6.57 -12.93 5.70
C ALA A 96 -7.70 -13.69 6.42
N THR A 97 -7.96 -13.33 7.68
CA THR A 97 -9.01 -13.99 8.46
C THR A 97 -10.38 -13.37 8.26
N ASP A 98 -10.45 -12.22 7.59
CA ASP A 98 -11.70 -11.50 7.40
C ASP A 98 -12.33 -11.73 6.04
N ILE A 99 -11.68 -12.50 5.19
CA ILE A 99 -12.14 -12.71 3.82
C ILE A 99 -13.54 -13.30 3.82
N GLY A 100 -14.44 -12.64 3.11
CA GLY A 100 -15.78 -13.14 2.89
C GLY A 100 -16.76 -12.97 4.03
N LYS A 101 -16.35 -12.37 5.13
CA LYS A 101 -17.24 -12.25 6.28
C LYS A 101 -18.29 -11.16 6.13
N PHE A 102 -17.91 -10.02 5.60
CA PHE A 102 -18.82 -8.87 5.48
C PHE A 102 -18.55 -8.14 4.18
N SER A 103 -19.63 -7.66 3.57
CA SER A 103 -19.50 -6.87 2.33
C SER A 103 -18.69 -5.61 2.53
N LYS A 104 -18.80 -4.98 3.69
CA LYS A 104 -18.00 -3.79 4.01
C LYS A 104 -16.53 -4.11 4.02
N THR A 105 -16.14 -5.22 4.65
CA THR A 105 -14.77 -5.68 4.66
C THR A 105 -14.29 -5.99 3.24
N ASN A 106 -15.16 -6.63 2.44
CA ASN A 106 -14.80 -6.93 1.05
C ASN A 106 -14.56 -5.66 0.24
N ASN A 107 -15.36 -4.61 0.47
CA ASN A 107 -15.18 -3.34 -0.23
C ASN A 107 -13.88 -2.66 0.17
N VAL A 108 -13.54 -2.73 1.44
CA VAL A 108 -12.26 -2.19 1.94
C VAL A 108 -11.09 -2.92 1.30
N GLU A 109 -11.16 -4.25 1.24
CA GLU A 109 -10.09 -5.05 0.63
C GLU A 109 -10.00 -4.81 -0.86
N ARG A 110 -11.13 -4.69 -1.54
CA ARG A 110 -11.13 -4.39 -2.97
C ARG A 110 -10.47 -3.06 -3.29
N ALA A 111 -10.77 -2.05 -2.49
CA ALA A 111 -10.16 -0.74 -2.68
C ALA A 111 -8.65 -0.81 -2.51
N ALA A 112 -8.19 -1.55 -1.51
CA ALA A 112 -6.75 -1.73 -1.28
C ALA A 112 -6.10 -2.53 -2.39
N ASP A 113 -6.76 -3.58 -2.87
CA ASP A 113 -6.25 -4.41 -3.98
C ASP A 113 -6.13 -3.58 -5.25
N GLN A 114 -7.14 -2.78 -5.55
CA GLN A 114 -7.11 -1.92 -6.73
C GLN A 114 -6.00 -0.88 -6.62
N TYR A 115 -5.85 -0.30 -5.44
CA TYR A 115 -4.78 0.66 -5.19
C TYR A 115 -3.41 0.03 -5.42
N ALA A 116 -3.22 -1.17 -4.90
CA ALA A 116 -1.95 -1.88 -5.07
C ALA A 116 -1.67 -2.17 -6.54
N ALA A 117 -2.68 -2.65 -7.26
CA ALA A 117 -2.52 -2.93 -8.68
C ALA A 117 -2.16 -1.67 -9.46
N ASP A 118 -2.86 -0.58 -9.20
CA ASP A 118 -2.61 0.68 -9.91
C ASP A 118 -1.26 1.28 -9.55
N LEU A 119 -0.81 1.08 -8.32
CA LEU A 119 0.50 1.58 -7.90
C LEU A 119 1.64 0.81 -8.54
N LEU A 120 1.53 -0.51 -8.58
CA LEU A 120 2.60 -1.37 -9.08
C LEU A 120 2.61 -1.47 -10.60
N MET A 121 1.47 -1.28 -11.22
CA MET A 121 1.34 -1.33 -12.68
C MET A 121 0.56 -0.12 -13.17
N PRO A 122 1.15 1.08 -13.07
CA PRO A 122 0.43 2.31 -13.44
C PRO A 122 0.10 2.30 -14.92
N TRP A 123 -1.17 2.40 -15.22
CA TRP A 123 -1.64 2.36 -16.59
C TRP A 123 -0.98 3.41 -17.47
N SER A 124 -0.78 4.60 -16.92
CA SER A 124 -0.18 5.71 -17.66
C SER A 124 1.25 5.39 -18.13
N MET A 125 1.99 4.60 -17.36
CA MET A 125 3.36 4.22 -17.71
C MET A 125 3.40 3.10 -18.74
N PHE A 126 2.53 2.10 -18.58
CA PHE A 126 2.53 0.93 -19.47
C PHE A 126 1.88 1.20 -20.80
N ARG A 127 0.96 2.13 -20.85
CA ARG A 127 0.26 2.47 -22.09
C ARG A 127 1.21 2.96 -23.18
N ILE A 128 2.25 3.68 -22.79
CA ILE A 128 3.24 4.19 -23.72
C ILE A 128 4.02 3.04 -24.36
N GLU A 129 4.35 2.03 -23.61
CA GLU A 129 5.13 0.90 -24.08
C GLU A 129 4.34 -0.05 -24.97
N CYS A 130 3.04 -0.01 -24.90
CA CYS A 130 2.18 -0.90 -25.67
C CYS A 130 1.93 -0.43 -27.09
N ARG A 131 2.50 0.66 -27.50
CA ARG A 131 2.34 1.18 -28.86
C ARG A 131 3.14 0.39 -29.88
#